data_26ac593ae96bf1b8ecde73f916a1d812
#
_entry.id   26ac593ae96bf1b8ecde73f916a1d812
#
_cell.length_a   1.000
_cell.length_b   1.000
_cell.length_c   1.000
_cell.angle_alpha   90.00
_cell.angle_beta   90.00
_cell.angle_gamma   90.00
#
_symmetry.space_group_name_H-M   'P 1'
#
loop_
_entity.id
_entity.type
_entity.pdbx_description
1 polymer ?
#
loop_
_entity_poly.entity_id
_entity_poly.type
_entity_poly.pdbx_seq_one_letter_code
_entity_poly.pdbx_strand_id
1 'polypeptide(L)'
;MGYEYNPKSQCADEFINDAEILDTIAYADAHKNDVELCYKILEKCKPHLNPANEHGTMITHREASVLLACEDPGVNDAIKRLAHDIKQAYYGNRIVLFAPLYLSNYCVNGCLYCPYHAKNKEIPRRKLTQEEIRAEVIALQDMGHKRLAIEAGEDPKRNPIEYILESMNTIYSVKHKNGAIRRVNVNIAATTVDEYRMLKEAEIGTYILFQETYNKMGYQVLHPTGPKRDYNWHTEAMDRAMQGGIDDVGLGVLFGLQGYRYEFAGLIMHAEHLEATYGVGPHTISVPRVKPAMDINPDAFDNGIPDETFEKIIALIRITVPYTGMIISTRENELVRQHALQYGISQISGGSRTSVGGYTEEVRPHDTEQFDVSDPRTLDDVISWLIDQKHIPSFCTACYRAGRTGDRFMQFCKSGQILNYCHPNALTTLAEYLVDYATPETKKKGFALLGTELEKVASAERRAKCAVAIEAIKAGTGRDFRF
;
A
#
# COMPACT_ATOMS: atom_id res chain seq x y z
N MET A 1 -23.73 9.47 -27.16
CA MET A 1 -23.82 10.33 -25.95
C MET A 1 -22.66 9.96 -25.08
N GLY A 2 -21.83 10.93 -24.67
CA GLY A 2 -20.77 10.67 -23.72
C GLY A 2 -21.38 10.46 -22.32
N TYR A 3 -20.71 9.65 -21.50
CA TYR A 3 -21.06 9.54 -20.09
C TYR A 3 -20.78 10.87 -19.37
N GLU A 4 -21.59 11.20 -18.36
CA GLU A 4 -21.37 12.34 -17.48
C GLU A 4 -20.65 11.87 -16.21
N TYR A 5 -19.74 12.70 -15.67
CA TYR A 5 -19.05 12.36 -14.42
C TYR A 5 -20.01 12.23 -13.25
N ASN A 6 -19.99 11.08 -12.59
CA ASN A 6 -20.79 10.79 -11.43
C ASN A 6 -20.03 9.89 -10.43
N PRO A 7 -19.48 10.45 -9.37
CA PRO A 7 -18.72 9.67 -8.39
C PRO A 7 -19.57 8.64 -7.61
N LYS A 8 -20.90 8.69 -7.69
CA LYS A 8 -21.81 7.72 -7.05
C LYS A 8 -22.27 6.60 -7.97
N SER A 9 -21.86 6.63 -9.23
CA SER A 9 -22.20 5.59 -10.18
C SER A 9 -21.41 4.31 -9.90
N GLN A 10 -21.99 3.16 -10.26
CA GLN A 10 -21.26 1.89 -10.28
C GLN A 10 -20.72 1.54 -11.68
N CYS A 11 -20.87 2.46 -12.64
CA CYS A 11 -20.32 2.32 -13.99
C CYS A 11 -18.94 3.00 -14.05
N ALA A 12 -17.92 2.24 -14.41
CA ALA A 12 -16.54 2.73 -14.50
C ALA A 12 -16.42 3.96 -15.42
N ASP A 13 -17.15 4.00 -16.55
CA ASP A 13 -17.09 5.11 -17.50
C ASP A 13 -17.69 6.43 -16.95
N GLU A 14 -18.44 6.36 -15.85
CA GLU A 14 -19.03 7.53 -15.19
C GLU A 14 -18.19 8.02 -14.04
N PHE A 15 -17.69 7.14 -13.15
CA PHE A 15 -16.87 7.57 -12.03
C PHE A 15 -15.38 7.76 -12.39
N ILE A 16 -14.88 7.13 -13.45
CA ILE A 16 -13.60 7.44 -14.11
C ILE A 16 -13.92 8.00 -15.49
N ASN A 17 -14.42 9.23 -15.51
CA ASN A 17 -14.88 9.86 -16.73
C ASN A 17 -13.72 10.51 -17.51
N ASP A 18 -13.47 10.04 -18.74
CA ASP A 18 -12.36 10.52 -19.59
C ASP A 18 -12.46 12.03 -19.88
N ALA A 19 -13.68 12.52 -20.19
CA ALA A 19 -13.89 13.93 -20.50
C ALA A 19 -13.62 14.82 -19.27
N GLU A 20 -14.03 14.39 -18.05
CA GLU A 20 -13.74 15.10 -16.80
C GLU A 20 -12.25 15.11 -16.50
N ILE A 21 -11.52 13.99 -16.74
CA ILE A 21 -10.07 13.97 -16.54
C ILE A 21 -9.37 14.95 -17.49
N LEU A 22 -9.75 14.94 -18.77
CA LEU A 22 -9.15 15.83 -19.78
C LEU A 22 -9.45 17.31 -19.46
N ASP A 23 -10.68 17.65 -19.06
CA ASP A 23 -11.05 19.00 -18.64
C ASP A 23 -10.31 19.40 -17.36
N THR A 24 -10.16 18.49 -16.42
CA THR A 24 -9.34 18.68 -15.20
C THR A 24 -7.90 19.03 -15.53
N ILE A 25 -7.27 18.31 -16.47
CA ILE A 25 -5.89 18.58 -16.90
C ILE A 25 -5.81 19.96 -17.59
N ALA A 26 -6.77 20.26 -18.48
CA ALA A 26 -6.81 21.56 -19.17
C ALA A 26 -7.00 22.72 -18.17
N TYR A 27 -7.89 22.56 -17.19
CA TYR A 27 -8.08 23.52 -16.12
C TYR A 27 -6.82 23.73 -15.29
N ALA A 28 -6.15 22.64 -14.90
CA ALA A 28 -4.89 22.69 -14.15
C ALA A 28 -3.78 23.41 -14.94
N ASP A 29 -3.69 23.18 -16.26
CA ASP A 29 -2.74 23.90 -17.14
C ASP A 29 -3.01 25.40 -17.20
N ALA A 30 -4.28 25.79 -17.29
CA ALA A 30 -4.68 27.19 -17.31
C ALA A 30 -4.35 27.92 -15.98
N HIS A 31 -4.27 27.19 -14.86
CA HIS A 31 -4.07 27.74 -13.52
C HIS A 31 -2.72 27.36 -12.88
N LYS A 32 -1.80 26.73 -13.61
CA LYS A 32 -0.51 26.27 -13.06
C LYS A 32 0.37 27.36 -12.47
N ASN A 33 0.19 28.63 -12.93
CA ASN A 33 0.92 29.79 -12.46
C ASN A 33 0.10 30.66 -11.49
N ASP A 34 -1.11 30.22 -11.11
CA ASP A 34 -1.96 30.93 -10.14
C ASP A 34 -1.56 30.52 -8.70
N VAL A 35 -0.49 31.16 -8.22
CA VAL A 35 0.08 30.90 -6.89
C VAL A 35 -0.95 31.20 -5.78
N GLU A 36 -1.80 32.23 -5.95
CA GLU A 36 -2.83 32.56 -4.97
C GLU A 36 -3.87 31.43 -4.87
N LEU A 37 -4.33 30.88 -6.00
CA LEU A 37 -5.24 29.74 -6.02
C LEU A 37 -4.59 28.52 -5.35
N CYS A 38 -3.33 28.23 -5.65
CA CYS A 38 -2.61 27.12 -5.03
C CYS A 38 -2.59 27.24 -3.50
N TYR A 39 -2.26 28.41 -2.95
CA TYR A 39 -2.30 28.62 -1.49
C TYR A 39 -3.71 28.54 -0.93
N LYS A 40 -4.74 29.02 -1.62
CA LYS A 40 -6.16 28.86 -1.21
C LYS A 40 -6.56 27.37 -1.11
N ILE A 41 -6.10 26.54 -2.06
CA ILE A 41 -6.34 25.10 -2.01
C ILE A 41 -5.61 24.47 -0.80
N LEU A 42 -4.35 24.84 -0.57
CA LEU A 42 -3.59 24.31 0.59
C LEU A 42 -4.23 24.73 1.93
N GLU A 43 -4.79 25.95 2.02
CA GLU A 43 -5.52 26.40 3.23
C GLU A 43 -6.72 25.51 3.55
N LYS A 44 -7.45 24.98 2.55
CA LYS A 44 -8.56 24.04 2.76
C LYS A 44 -8.13 22.73 3.42
N CYS A 45 -6.85 22.36 3.30
CA CYS A 45 -6.31 21.13 3.85
C CYS A 45 -5.80 21.30 5.30
N LYS A 46 -5.66 22.52 5.82
CA LYS A 46 -5.16 22.78 7.18
C LYS A 46 -5.97 22.11 8.30
N PRO A 47 -7.30 21.96 8.21
CA PRO A 47 -8.06 21.21 9.22
C PRO A 47 -7.52 19.79 9.45
N HIS A 48 -6.89 19.16 8.45
CA HIS A 48 -6.27 17.85 8.59
C HIS A 48 -5.03 17.83 9.52
N LEU A 49 -4.49 18.99 9.90
CA LEU A 49 -3.41 19.07 10.90
C LEU A 49 -3.91 18.76 12.31
N ASN A 50 -5.22 18.87 12.53
CA ASN A 50 -5.83 18.58 13.83
C ASN A 50 -7.09 17.71 13.68
N PRO A 51 -6.95 16.48 13.16
CA PRO A 51 -8.08 15.62 12.80
C PRO A 51 -8.99 15.26 13.99
N ALA A 52 -8.51 15.40 15.22
CA ALA A 52 -9.31 15.12 16.42
C ALA A 52 -10.35 16.20 16.72
N ASN A 53 -10.09 17.44 16.33
CA ASN A 53 -10.90 18.61 16.67
C ASN A 53 -11.56 19.25 15.45
N GLU A 54 -11.02 19.03 14.26
CA GLU A 54 -11.48 19.66 13.04
C GLU A 54 -11.73 18.59 11.97
N HIS A 55 -12.93 18.63 11.36
CA HIS A 55 -13.26 17.75 10.25
C HIS A 55 -12.90 18.46 8.93
N GLY A 56 -11.74 18.09 8.38
CA GLY A 56 -11.33 18.54 7.05
C GLY A 56 -12.13 17.80 5.95
N THR A 57 -12.45 18.51 4.88
CA THR A 57 -12.95 17.90 3.64
C THR A 57 -11.79 17.58 2.70
N MET A 58 -11.87 16.50 1.96
CA MET A 58 -10.93 16.23 0.89
C MET A 58 -11.00 17.34 -0.17
N ILE A 59 -9.85 17.72 -0.72
CA ILE A 59 -9.82 18.53 -1.95
C ILE A 59 -10.17 17.62 -3.12
N THR A 60 -10.77 18.21 -4.16
CA THR A 60 -11.21 17.48 -5.34
C THR A 60 -10.04 17.08 -6.23
N HIS A 61 -10.26 16.09 -7.12
CA HIS A 61 -9.29 15.72 -8.16
C HIS A 61 -8.84 16.94 -8.99
N ARG A 62 -9.76 17.90 -9.26
CA ARG A 62 -9.47 19.14 -10.00
C ARG A 62 -8.53 20.07 -9.22
N GLU A 63 -8.80 20.30 -7.94
CA GLU A 63 -7.95 21.10 -7.04
C GLU A 63 -6.57 20.46 -6.86
N ALA A 64 -6.53 19.15 -6.64
CA ALA A 64 -5.28 18.40 -6.52
C ALA A 64 -4.44 18.44 -7.81
N SER A 65 -5.09 18.43 -8.97
CA SER A 65 -4.43 18.53 -10.28
C SER A 65 -3.84 19.92 -10.54
N VAL A 66 -4.48 21.00 -10.05
CA VAL A 66 -3.92 22.36 -10.06
C VAL A 66 -2.60 22.39 -9.27
N LEU A 67 -2.60 21.84 -8.06
CA LEU A 67 -1.37 21.74 -7.25
C LEU A 67 -0.30 20.91 -7.95
N LEU A 68 -0.68 19.82 -8.60
CA LEU A 68 0.27 18.97 -9.35
C LEU A 68 0.89 19.73 -10.53
N ALA A 69 0.12 20.54 -11.25
CA ALA A 69 0.59 21.31 -12.40
C ALA A 69 1.44 22.53 -12.00
N CYS A 70 1.33 23.02 -10.77
CA CYS A 70 2.05 24.20 -10.31
C CYS A 70 3.56 23.98 -10.31
N GLU A 71 4.32 24.91 -10.90
CA GLU A 71 5.78 24.88 -10.99
C GLU A 71 6.48 25.84 -9.99
N ASP A 72 5.71 26.64 -9.24
CA ASP A 72 6.27 27.57 -8.27
C ASP A 72 7.00 26.83 -7.13
N PRO A 73 8.28 27.13 -6.87
CA PRO A 73 9.06 26.43 -5.85
C PRO A 73 8.49 26.64 -4.44
N GLY A 74 7.97 27.83 -4.12
CA GLY A 74 7.39 28.13 -2.81
C GLY A 74 6.13 27.30 -2.54
N VAL A 75 5.27 27.13 -3.55
CA VAL A 75 4.10 26.26 -3.50
C VAL A 75 4.54 24.78 -3.34
N ASN A 76 5.52 24.33 -4.11
CA ASN A 76 6.03 22.97 -4.04
C ASN A 76 6.61 22.64 -2.65
N ASP A 77 7.33 23.58 -2.04
CA ASP A 77 7.81 23.45 -0.66
C ASP A 77 6.66 23.45 0.35
N ALA A 78 5.63 24.26 0.14
CA ALA A 78 4.45 24.28 1.00
C ALA A 78 3.67 22.94 0.91
N ILE A 79 3.53 22.34 -0.29
CA ILE A 79 2.94 21.02 -0.49
C ILE A 79 3.71 19.98 0.34
N LYS A 80 5.04 19.92 0.21
CA LYS A 80 5.88 18.94 0.93
C LYS A 80 5.77 19.10 2.44
N ARG A 81 5.81 20.34 2.96
CA ARG A 81 5.64 20.61 4.40
C ARG A 81 4.27 20.19 4.90
N LEU A 82 3.20 20.60 4.20
CA LEU A 82 1.84 20.25 4.60
C LEU A 82 1.59 18.75 4.57
N ALA A 83 2.09 18.04 3.56
CA ALA A 83 2.01 16.58 3.48
C ALA A 83 2.73 15.89 4.65
N HIS A 84 3.93 16.38 5.01
CA HIS A 84 4.65 15.92 6.19
C HIS A 84 3.81 16.08 7.46
N ASP A 85 3.29 17.27 7.69
CA ASP A 85 2.54 17.61 8.90
C ASP A 85 1.24 16.82 9.00
N ILE A 86 0.51 16.66 7.89
CA ILE A 86 -0.68 15.79 7.82
C ILE A 86 -0.31 14.33 8.12
N LYS A 87 0.78 13.82 7.53
CA LYS A 87 1.26 12.47 7.86
C LYS A 87 1.52 12.33 9.37
N GLN A 88 2.17 13.32 10.00
CA GLN A 88 2.42 13.29 11.44
C GLN A 88 1.11 13.29 12.24
N ALA A 89 0.10 14.06 11.83
CA ALA A 89 -1.19 14.12 12.49
C ALA A 89 -1.98 12.79 12.44
N TYR A 90 -1.88 12.05 11.34
CA TYR A 90 -2.63 10.78 11.16
C TYR A 90 -1.82 9.53 11.54
N TYR A 91 -0.53 9.51 11.27
CA TYR A 91 0.31 8.29 11.37
C TYR A 91 1.49 8.43 12.33
N GLY A 92 1.90 9.66 12.66
CA GLY A 92 3.14 9.90 13.41
C GLY A 92 4.36 9.33 12.67
N ASN A 93 5.34 8.89 13.44
CA ASN A 93 6.58 8.30 12.91
C ASN A 93 6.49 6.79 12.65
N ARG A 94 5.30 6.20 12.78
CA ARG A 94 5.10 4.76 12.61
C ARG A 94 5.14 4.37 11.14
N ILE A 95 5.94 3.34 10.82
CA ILE A 95 6.02 2.73 9.49
C ILE A 95 5.66 1.25 9.61
N VAL A 96 4.62 0.84 8.91
CA VAL A 96 4.17 -0.56 8.90
C VAL A 96 5.00 -1.36 7.91
N LEU A 97 5.45 -2.54 8.34
CA LEU A 97 6.26 -3.46 7.55
C LEU A 97 5.45 -4.67 7.09
N PHE A 98 5.69 -5.11 5.87
CA PHE A 98 5.15 -6.34 5.29
C PHE A 98 6.16 -6.96 4.31
N ALA A 99 5.89 -8.19 3.89
CA ALA A 99 6.59 -8.84 2.78
C ALA A 99 5.58 -9.36 1.74
N PRO A 100 5.90 -9.32 0.44
CA PRO A 100 5.13 -10.04 -0.56
C PRO A 100 5.43 -11.55 -0.47
N LEU A 101 4.45 -12.38 -0.80
CA LEU A 101 4.63 -13.81 -0.99
C LEU A 101 3.98 -14.22 -2.31
N TYR A 102 4.82 -14.54 -3.29
CA TYR A 102 4.37 -14.96 -4.62
C TYR A 102 3.99 -16.44 -4.61
N LEU A 103 2.70 -16.73 -4.77
CA LEU A 103 2.17 -18.08 -4.76
C LEU A 103 2.29 -18.77 -6.12
N SER A 104 2.14 -17.99 -7.21
CA SER A 104 2.16 -18.52 -8.57
C SER A 104 2.40 -17.43 -9.61
N ASN A 105 3.21 -17.73 -10.63
CA ASN A 105 3.40 -16.90 -11.80
C ASN A 105 2.68 -17.42 -13.06
N TYR A 106 1.81 -18.42 -12.93
CA TYR A 106 0.91 -18.80 -14.01
C TYR A 106 -0.11 -17.69 -14.26
N CYS A 107 -0.15 -17.18 -15.50
CA CYS A 107 -1.06 -16.10 -15.89
C CYS A 107 -1.53 -16.29 -17.33
N VAL A 108 -2.82 -16.02 -17.60
CA VAL A 108 -3.43 -16.11 -18.94
C VAL A 108 -3.50 -14.75 -19.66
N ASN A 109 -3.18 -13.66 -18.96
CA ASN A 109 -3.23 -12.31 -19.52
C ASN A 109 -2.02 -11.99 -20.38
N GLY A 110 -2.17 -11.00 -21.25
CA GLY A 110 -1.14 -10.52 -22.15
C GLY A 110 -0.57 -9.15 -21.78
N CYS A 111 -0.52 -8.79 -20.49
CA CYS A 111 -0.09 -7.47 -20.01
C CYS A 111 1.34 -7.13 -20.47
N LEU A 112 1.53 -6.00 -21.17
CA LEU A 112 2.80 -5.66 -21.80
C LEU A 112 3.90 -5.20 -20.80
N TYR A 113 3.52 -4.97 -19.54
CA TYR A 113 4.41 -4.46 -18.48
C TYR A 113 4.73 -5.52 -17.41
N CYS A 114 4.27 -6.75 -17.58
CA CYS A 114 4.42 -7.81 -16.56
C CYS A 114 5.08 -9.06 -17.16
N PRO A 115 6.20 -9.53 -16.62
CA PRO A 115 6.91 -10.70 -17.17
C PRO A 115 6.08 -12.00 -17.08
N TYR A 116 5.01 -12.01 -16.25
CA TYR A 116 4.11 -13.16 -16.13
C TYR A 116 3.12 -13.29 -17.29
N HIS A 117 3.14 -12.37 -18.27
CA HIS A 117 2.21 -12.44 -19.40
C HIS A 117 2.30 -13.76 -20.17
N ALA A 118 1.16 -14.22 -20.70
CA ALA A 118 1.02 -15.55 -21.31
C ALA A 118 1.95 -15.82 -22.51
N LYS A 119 2.42 -14.76 -23.19
CA LYS A 119 3.33 -14.86 -24.35
C LYS A 119 4.78 -15.06 -23.94
N ASN A 120 5.19 -14.71 -22.70
CA ASN A 120 6.53 -14.95 -22.23
C ASN A 120 6.74 -16.45 -22.01
N LYS A 121 7.56 -17.07 -22.87
CA LYS A 121 7.90 -18.50 -22.82
C LYS A 121 9.24 -18.76 -22.13
N GLU A 122 9.96 -17.74 -21.80
CA GLU A 122 11.31 -17.84 -21.21
C GLU A 122 11.21 -17.94 -19.68
N ILE A 123 10.23 -17.26 -19.06
CA ILE A 123 10.07 -17.32 -17.61
C ILE A 123 9.61 -18.72 -17.14
N PRO A 124 10.35 -19.39 -16.25
CA PRO A 124 9.92 -20.65 -15.66
C PRO A 124 8.59 -20.48 -14.89
N ARG A 125 7.58 -21.23 -15.28
CA ARG A 125 6.28 -21.19 -14.62
C ARG A 125 6.28 -22.09 -13.39
N ARG A 126 5.83 -21.51 -12.27
CA ARG A 126 5.77 -22.19 -10.99
C ARG A 126 4.50 -21.81 -10.22
N LYS A 127 3.99 -22.77 -9.46
CA LYS A 127 2.95 -22.61 -8.45
C LYS A 127 3.40 -23.37 -7.20
N LEU A 128 3.31 -22.76 -6.05
CA LEU A 128 3.70 -23.40 -4.79
C LEU A 128 2.65 -24.43 -4.36
N THR A 129 3.13 -25.56 -3.87
CA THR A 129 2.32 -26.50 -3.09
C THR A 129 2.09 -25.95 -1.67
N GLN A 130 1.16 -26.55 -0.91
CA GLN A 130 0.91 -26.14 0.46
C GLN A 130 2.13 -26.38 1.38
N GLU A 131 2.93 -27.39 1.11
CA GLU A 131 4.20 -27.66 1.80
C GLU A 131 5.24 -26.58 1.51
N GLU A 132 5.37 -26.16 0.25
CA GLU A 132 6.27 -25.07 -0.12
C GLU A 132 5.82 -23.74 0.49
N ILE A 133 4.51 -23.45 0.50
CA ILE A 133 3.95 -22.25 1.17
C ILE A 133 4.31 -22.28 2.66
N ARG A 134 4.18 -23.44 3.31
CA ARG A 134 4.56 -23.61 4.71
C ARG A 134 6.05 -23.31 4.95
N ALA A 135 6.92 -23.79 4.07
CA ALA A 135 8.36 -23.53 4.14
C ALA A 135 8.68 -22.03 3.95
N GLU A 136 8.08 -21.38 2.95
CA GLU A 136 8.21 -19.93 2.71
C GLU A 136 7.76 -19.11 3.93
N VAL A 137 6.63 -19.49 4.55
CA VAL A 137 6.11 -18.81 5.74
C VAL A 137 7.03 -18.99 6.95
N ILE A 138 7.66 -20.16 7.12
CA ILE A 138 8.66 -20.38 8.17
C ILE A 138 9.87 -19.46 7.95
N ALA A 139 10.38 -19.37 6.72
CA ALA A 139 11.49 -18.46 6.40
C ALA A 139 11.13 -16.98 6.67
N LEU A 140 9.91 -16.55 6.29
CA LEU A 140 9.41 -15.21 6.57
C LEU A 140 9.24 -14.94 8.07
N GLN A 141 8.80 -15.93 8.85
CA GLN A 141 8.71 -15.83 10.30
C GLN A 141 10.09 -15.79 10.98
N ASP A 142 11.08 -16.50 10.44
CA ASP A 142 12.47 -16.42 10.91
C ASP A 142 13.10 -15.05 10.65
N MET A 143 12.65 -14.34 9.61
CA MET A 143 13.01 -12.92 9.40
C MET A 143 12.28 -11.97 10.36
N GLY A 144 11.19 -12.39 10.99
CA GLY A 144 10.37 -11.61 11.91
C GLY A 144 9.09 -11.01 11.33
N HIS A 145 8.74 -11.33 10.08
CA HIS A 145 7.50 -10.85 9.47
C HIS A 145 6.25 -11.38 10.17
N LYS A 146 5.21 -10.54 10.27
CA LYS A 146 3.89 -10.85 10.85
C LYS A 146 2.73 -10.47 9.92
N ARG A 147 3.05 -9.85 8.77
CA ARG A 147 2.09 -9.41 7.76
C ARG A 147 2.62 -9.76 6.38
N LEU A 148 1.78 -10.35 5.55
CA LEU A 148 2.11 -10.67 4.16
C LEU A 148 1.14 -10.00 3.19
N ALA A 149 1.60 -9.81 1.96
CA ALA A 149 0.76 -9.60 0.79
C ALA A 149 0.99 -10.79 -0.15
N ILE A 150 -0.04 -11.61 -0.37
CA ILE A 150 0.06 -12.72 -1.31
C ILE A 150 -0.22 -12.25 -2.72
N GLU A 151 0.56 -12.78 -3.66
CA GLU A 151 0.55 -12.41 -5.07
C GLU A 151 0.35 -13.65 -5.93
N ALA A 152 -0.56 -13.61 -6.90
CA ALA A 152 -0.75 -14.69 -7.86
C ALA A 152 -1.15 -14.15 -9.23
N GLY A 153 -0.58 -14.74 -10.29
CA GLY A 153 -1.05 -14.48 -11.65
C GLY A 153 -2.47 -14.99 -11.87
N GLU A 154 -3.19 -14.36 -12.78
CA GLU A 154 -4.56 -14.75 -13.13
C GLU A 154 -4.56 -15.99 -14.02
N ASP A 155 -4.93 -17.13 -13.47
CA ASP A 155 -5.18 -18.37 -14.21
C ASP A 155 -6.30 -19.15 -13.51
N PRO A 156 -7.54 -19.07 -13.99
CA PRO A 156 -8.69 -19.72 -13.34
C PRO A 156 -8.57 -21.23 -13.17
N LYS A 157 -7.71 -21.89 -13.98
CA LYS A 157 -7.50 -23.35 -13.90
C LYS A 157 -6.40 -23.72 -12.92
N ARG A 158 -5.33 -22.93 -12.86
CA ARG A 158 -4.16 -23.22 -12.01
C ARG A 158 -4.21 -22.53 -10.66
N ASN A 159 -4.78 -21.33 -10.63
CA ASN A 159 -4.89 -20.49 -9.44
C ASN A 159 -6.38 -20.17 -9.14
N PRO A 160 -7.28 -21.20 -9.04
CA PRO A 160 -8.66 -20.95 -8.68
C PRO A 160 -8.76 -20.36 -7.28
N ILE A 161 -9.92 -19.79 -6.93
CA ILE A 161 -10.12 -19.12 -5.64
C ILE A 161 -9.87 -20.08 -4.46
N GLU A 162 -10.21 -21.35 -4.61
CA GLU A 162 -9.98 -22.40 -3.60
C GLU A 162 -8.51 -22.54 -3.24
N TYR A 163 -7.61 -22.43 -4.22
CA TYR A 163 -6.17 -22.45 -3.98
C TYR A 163 -5.71 -21.23 -3.16
N ILE A 164 -6.24 -20.04 -3.45
CA ILE A 164 -5.94 -18.83 -2.68
C ILE A 164 -6.43 -18.98 -1.23
N LEU A 165 -7.65 -19.46 -1.03
CA LEU A 165 -8.24 -19.69 0.28
C LEU A 165 -7.45 -20.74 1.08
N GLU A 166 -7.09 -21.87 0.46
CA GLU A 166 -6.26 -22.90 1.07
C GLU A 166 -4.88 -22.35 1.46
N SER A 167 -4.28 -21.54 0.58
CA SER A 167 -3.00 -20.89 0.85
C SER A 167 -3.08 -19.94 2.06
N MET A 168 -4.15 -19.13 2.17
CA MET A 168 -4.38 -18.28 3.34
C MET A 168 -4.51 -19.10 4.62
N ASN A 169 -5.28 -20.19 4.59
CA ASN A 169 -5.44 -21.10 5.73
C ASN A 169 -4.10 -21.71 6.14
N THR A 170 -3.30 -22.16 5.17
CA THR A 170 -1.94 -22.67 5.43
C THR A 170 -1.07 -21.60 6.09
N ILE A 171 -1.04 -20.38 5.53
CA ILE A 171 -0.25 -19.24 6.07
C ILE A 171 -0.63 -18.96 7.53
N TYR A 172 -1.91 -18.85 7.85
CA TYR A 172 -2.38 -18.58 9.21
C TYR A 172 -2.14 -19.74 10.19
N SER A 173 -2.09 -20.98 9.70
CA SER A 173 -1.86 -22.17 10.52
C SER A 173 -0.41 -22.31 10.99
N VAL A 174 0.56 -21.75 10.26
CA VAL A 174 1.99 -21.91 10.57
C VAL A 174 2.36 -21.06 11.78
N LYS A 175 2.88 -21.71 12.80
CA LYS A 175 3.50 -21.08 13.98
C LYS A 175 4.88 -21.65 14.15
N HIS A 176 5.90 -20.81 14.08
CA HIS A 176 7.29 -21.23 14.18
C HIS A 176 8.01 -20.34 15.20
N LYS A 177 8.61 -20.96 16.23
CA LYS A 177 9.22 -20.25 17.38
C LYS A 177 8.21 -19.23 17.97
N ASN A 178 8.59 -17.95 18.07
CA ASN A 178 7.70 -16.85 18.48
C ASN A 178 6.98 -16.18 17.29
N GLY A 179 7.12 -16.73 16.09
CA GLY A 179 6.54 -16.21 14.86
C GLY A 179 5.11 -16.68 14.62
N ALA A 180 4.31 -15.82 14.02
CA ALA A 180 3.02 -16.14 13.42
C ALA A 180 2.67 -15.05 12.42
N ILE A 181 2.20 -15.42 11.24
CA ILE A 181 1.56 -14.46 10.33
C ILE A 181 0.19 -14.15 10.90
N ARG A 182 -0.10 -12.86 11.08
CA ARG A 182 -1.30 -12.36 11.76
C ARG A 182 -2.21 -11.58 10.83
N ARG A 183 -1.78 -11.35 9.59
CA ARG A 183 -2.52 -10.66 8.55
C ARG A 183 -2.00 -11.03 7.17
N VAL A 184 -2.92 -11.36 6.28
CA VAL A 184 -2.66 -11.63 4.87
C VAL A 184 -3.48 -10.65 4.02
N ASN A 185 -2.81 -9.75 3.32
CA ASN A 185 -3.41 -8.97 2.24
C ASN A 185 -3.39 -9.83 0.98
N VAL A 186 -4.34 -9.62 0.09
CA VAL A 186 -4.48 -10.43 -1.12
C VAL A 186 -4.45 -9.52 -2.35
N ASN A 187 -3.51 -9.77 -3.24
CA ASN A 187 -3.38 -9.13 -4.53
C ASN A 187 -3.55 -10.20 -5.62
N ILE A 188 -4.78 -10.40 -6.03
CA ILE A 188 -5.19 -11.27 -7.14
C ILE A 188 -6.06 -10.48 -8.12
N ALA A 189 -6.25 -11.01 -9.33
CA ALA A 189 -7.10 -10.39 -10.34
C ALA A 189 -8.53 -10.11 -9.84
N ALA A 190 -9.22 -9.19 -10.52
CA ALA A 190 -10.62 -8.89 -10.29
C ALA A 190 -11.49 -10.14 -10.37
N THR A 191 -12.39 -10.31 -9.41
CA THR A 191 -13.23 -11.50 -9.34
C THR A 191 -14.71 -11.17 -9.02
N THR A 192 -15.52 -12.18 -8.74
CA THR A 192 -16.96 -12.06 -8.48
C THR A 192 -17.25 -11.64 -7.02
N VAL A 193 -18.44 -11.10 -6.77
CA VAL A 193 -18.91 -10.78 -5.42
C VAL A 193 -18.89 -12.01 -4.51
N ASP A 194 -19.22 -13.19 -5.03
CA ASP A 194 -19.24 -14.42 -4.24
C ASP A 194 -17.82 -14.86 -3.83
N GLU A 195 -16.86 -14.77 -4.74
CA GLU A 195 -15.45 -15.08 -4.43
C GLU A 195 -14.84 -14.04 -3.44
N TYR A 196 -15.22 -12.76 -3.55
CA TYR A 196 -14.86 -11.76 -2.53
C TYR A 196 -15.47 -12.08 -1.16
N ARG A 197 -16.69 -12.62 -1.12
CA ARG A 197 -17.32 -13.08 0.13
C ARG A 197 -16.55 -14.26 0.74
N MET A 198 -16.10 -15.20 -0.09
CA MET A 198 -15.25 -16.30 0.38
C MET A 198 -13.91 -15.81 0.96
N LEU A 199 -13.27 -14.79 0.33
CA LEU A 199 -12.08 -14.15 0.87
C LEU A 199 -12.34 -13.46 2.21
N LYS A 200 -13.50 -12.79 2.36
CA LYS A 200 -13.91 -12.18 3.62
C LYS A 200 -14.07 -13.23 4.73
N GLU A 201 -14.70 -14.34 4.44
CA GLU A 201 -14.86 -15.46 5.37
C GLU A 201 -13.53 -16.11 5.76
N ALA A 202 -12.54 -16.08 4.87
CA ALA A 202 -11.16 -16.53 5.13
C ALA A 202 -10.30 -15.50 5.88
N GLU A 203 -10.91 -14.45 6.44
CA GLU A 203 -10.24 -13.40 7.23
C GLU A 203 -9.15 -12.64 6.44
N ILE A 204 -9.46 -12.28 5.19
CA ILE A 204 -8.61 -11.41 4.39
C ILE A 204 -8.25 -10.12 5.14
N GLY A 205 -7.03 -9.64 4.94
CA GLY A 205 -6.64 -8.29 5.30
C GLY A 205 -7.23 -7.23 4.36
N THR A 206 -6.37 -6.59 3.56
CA THR A 206 -6.80 -5.69 2.48
C THR A 206 -6.85 -6.47 1.17
N TYR A 207 -7.91 -6.31 0.39
CA TYR A 207 -7.89 -6.65 -1.02
C TYR A 207 -7.17 -5.55 -1.79
N ILE A 208 -6.12 -5.87 -2.51
CA ILE A 208 -5.30 -4.91 -3.26
C ILE A 208 -5.40 -5.25 -4.74
N LEU A 209 -5.74 -4.26 -5.55
CA LEU A 209 -5.70 -4.37 -7.00
C LEU A 209 -5.25 -3.04 -7.60
N PHE A 210 -4.15 -3.08 -8.34
CA PHE A 210 -3.69 -1.90 -9.06
C PHE A 210 -4.52 -1.75 -10.34
N GLN A 211 -5.02 -0.52 -10.56
CA GLN A 211 -5.67 -0.16 -11.83
C GLN A 211 -4.69 -0.24 -13.00
N GLU A 212 -3.40 -0.10 -12.71
CA GLU A 212 -2.29 0.02 -13.63
C GLU A 212 -2.32 1.34 -14.39
N THR A 213 -3.37 1.59 -15.18
CA THR A 213 -3.68 2.87 -15.82
C THR A 213 -5.18 3.14 -15.81
N TYR A 214 -5.56 4.37 -15.54
CA TYR A 214 -6.94 4.86 -15.66
C TYR A 214 -7.30 5.26 -17.10
N ASN A 215 -6.31 5.47 -17.97
CA ASN A 215 -6.54 5.77 -19.38
C ASN A 215 -7.09 4.55 -20.11
N LYS A 216 -8.41 4.53 -20.38
CA LYS A 216 -9.12 3.37 -20.98
C LYS A 216 -8.54 2.95 -22.33
N MET A 217 -8.16 3.90 -23.18
CA MET A 217 -7.54 3.60 -24.48
C MET A 217 -6.15 2.97 -24.30
N GLY A 218 -5.34 3.55 -23.44
CA GLY A 218 -4.03 3.01 -23.08
C GLY A 218 -4.14 1.65 -22.39
N TYR A 219 -5.14 1.47 -21.52
CA TYR A 219 -5.42 0.20 -20.86
C TYR A 219 -5.67 -0.94 -21.84
N GLN A 220 -6.47 -0.70 -22.88
CA GLN A 220 -6.77 -1.71 -23.91
C GLN A 220 -5.52 -2.10 -24.73
N VAL A 221 -4.63 -1.14 -24.99
CA VAL A 221 -3.33 -1.41 -25.64
C VAL A 221 -2.42 -2.25 -24.75
N LEU A 222 -2.35 -1.91 -23.46
CA LEU A 222 -1.48 -2.57 -22.49
C LEU A 222 -1.97 -3.97 -22.10
N HIS A 223 -3.27 -4.26 -22.27
CA HIS A 223 -3.90 -5.55 -21.95
C HIS A 223 -4.55 -6.18 -23.20
N PRO A 224 -3.76 -6.59 -24.22
CA PRO A 224 -4.30 -7.02 -25.50
C PRO A 224 -5.08 -8.34 -25.45
N THR A 225 -4.83 -9.18 -24.45
CA THR A 225 -5.46 -10.52 -24.34
C THR A 225 -5.69 -10.93 -22.88
N GLY A 226 -6.63 -11.85 -22.68
CA GLY A 226 -6.98 -12.40 -21.36
C GLY A 226 -8.11 -11.63 -20.67
N PRO A 227 -8.59 -12.13 -19.51
CA PRO A 227 -9.69 -11.52 -18.76
C PRO A 227 -9.41 -10.07 -18.33
N LYS A 228 -8.17 -9.76 -17.93
CA LYS A 228 -7.75 -8.40 -17.51
C LYS A 228 -7.96 -7.34 -18.61
N ARG A 229 -8.20 -7.75 -19.88
CA ARG A 229 -8.53 -6.82 -20.98
C ARG A 229 -9.81 -6.02 -20.74
N ASP A 230 -10.74 -6.53 -19.97
CA ASP A 230 -11.99 -5.85 -19.65
C ASP A 230 -11.75 -4.73 -18.63
N TYR A 231 -11.66 -3.50 -19.14
CA TYR A 231 -11.42 -2.31 -18.34
C TYR A 231 -12.48 -2.09 -17.27
N ASN A 232 -13.77 -2.19 -17.65
CA ASN A 232 -14.86 -1.92 -16.72
C ASN A 232 -14.89 -2.98 -15.62
N TRP A 233 -14.79 -4.26 -15.98
CA TRP A 233 -14.68 -5.35 -15.00
C TRP A 233 -13.55 -5.14 -14.00
N HIS A 234 -12.38 -4.71 -14.50
CA HIS A 234 -11.22 -4.46 -13.65
C HIS A 234 -11.40 -3.23 -12.75
N THR A 235 -11.88 -2.12 -13.30
CA THR A 235 -12.05 -0.84 -12.59
C THR A 235 -13.14 -0.94 -11.50
N GLU A 236 -14.20 -1.71 -11.75
CA GLU A 236 -15.31 -1.93 -10.81
C GLU A 236 -15.03 -3.05 -9.78
N ALA A 237 -13.79 -3.55 -9.69
CA ALA A 237 -13.43 -4.64 -8.79
C ALA A 237 -13.57 -4.27 -7.31
N MET A 238 -13.27 -3.02 -6.95
CA MET A 238 -13.39 -2.56 -5.56
C MET A 238 -14.84 -2.51 -5.10
N ASP A 239 -15.77 -2.10 -5.99
CA ASP A 239 -17.21 -2.15 -5.73
C ASP A 239 -17.67 -3.57 -5.43
N ARG A 240 -17.29 -4.53 -6.27
CA ARG A 240 -17.64 -5.93 -6.04
C ARG A 240 -17.00 -6.49 -4.76
N ALA A 241 -15.78 -6.08 -4.44
CA ALA A 241 -15.12 -6.48 -3.19
C ALA A 241 -15.88 -5.97 -1.97
N MET A 242 -16.30 -4.71 -1.97
CA MET A 242 -17.10 -4.13 -0.89
C MET A 242 -18.50 -4.74 -0.82
N GLN A 243 -19.13 -5.02 -1.94
CA GLN A 243 -20.39 -5.78 -1.99
C GLN A 243 -20.25 -7.21 -1.44
N GLY A 244 -19.08 -7.82 -1.60
CA GLY A 244 -18.69 -9.11 -0.99
C GLY A 244 -18.40 -9.03 0.51
N GLY A 245 -18.44 -7.83 1.09
CA GLY A 245 -18.21 -7.59 2.53
C GLY A 245 -16.74 -7.33 2.88
N ILE A 246 -15.85 -7.13 1.92
CA ILE A 246 -14.47 -6.72 2.20
C ILE A 246 -14.48 -5.25 2.59
N ASP A 247 -14.09 -4.96 3.83
CA ASP A 247 -14.12 -3.60 4.38
C ASP A 247 -12.92 -2.75 3.96
N ASP A 248 -11.79 -3.40 3.66
CA ASP A 248 -10.52 -2.74 3.40
C ASP A 248 -10.04 -3.02 1.98
N VAL A 249 -10.13 -2.03 1.10
CA VAL A 249 -9.66 -2.10 -0.29
C VAL A 249 -8.43 -1.21 -0.52
N GLY A 250 -7.57 -1.62 -1.44
CA GLY A 250 -6.32 -0.93 -1.75
C GLY A 250 -6.18 -0.62 -3.24
N LEU A 251 -6.07 0.67 -3.55
CA LEU A 251 -5.85 1.19 -4.90
C LEU A 251 -4.36 1.26 -5.25
N GLY A 252 -4.07 1.40 -6.54
CA GLY A 252 -2.74 1.70 -7.03
C GLY A 252 -2.71 2.01 -8.51
N VAL A 253 -1.70 2.75 -8.93
CA VAL A 253 -1.39 3.06 -10.32
C VAL A 253 0.06 2.69 -10.58
N LEU A 254 0.34 2.08 -11.72
CA LEU A 254 1.71 1.82 -12.15
C LEU A 254 2.22 3.01 -12.98
N PHE A 255 2.80 3.99 -12.29
CA PHE A 255 3.32 5.20 -12.92
C PHE A 255 4.44 4.88 -13.92
N GLY A 256 4.37 5.50 -15.09
CA GLY A 256 5.29 5.29 -16.21
C GLY A 256 4.66 4.52 -17.37
N LEU A 257 3.47 3.95 -17.24
CA LEU A 257 2.74 3.32 -18.35
C LEU A 257 2.05 4.34 -19.24
N GLN A 258 1.45 5.36 -18.65
CA GLN A 258 0.74 6.46 -19.31
C GLN A 258 1.07 7.79 -18.64
N GLY A 259 0.56 8.91 -19.17
CA GLY A 259 0.81 10.24 -18.66
C GLY A 259 0.41 10.42 -17.18
N TYR A 260 1.35 10.71 -16.31
CA TYR A 260 1.17 10.72 -14.85
C TYR A 260 0.06 11.66 -14.36
N ARG A 261 -0.24 12.75 -15.09
CA ARG A 261 -1.29 13.71 -14.72
C ARG A 261 -2.68 13.10 -14.88
N TYR A 262 -2.86 12.32 -15.95
CA TYR A 262 -4.09 11.56 -16.17
C TYR A 262 -4.28 10.49 -15.10
N GLU A 263 -3.21 9.75 -14.82
CA GLU A 263 -3.21 8.69 -13.81
C GLU A 263 -3.49 9.22 -12.40
N PHE A 264 -2.92 10.37 -12.05
CA PHE A 264 -3.16 11.02 -10.77
C PHE A 264 -4.63 11.46 -10.62
N ALA A 265 -5.19 12.13 -11.64
CA ALA A 265 -6.59 12.55 -11.63
C ALA A 265 -7.53 11.34 -11.49
N GLY A 266 -7.32 10.29 -12.29
CA GLY A 266 -8.10 9.05 -12.21
C GLY A 266 -8.00 8.36 -10.84
N LEU A 267 -6.82 8.33 -10.23
CA LEU A 267 -6.62 7.77 -8.89
C LEU A 267 -7.43 8.52 -7.82
N ILE A 268 -7.42 9.85 -7.87
CA ILE A 268 -8.19 10.66 -6.93
C ILE A 268 -9.69 10.50 -7.18
N MET A 269 -10.15 10.48 -8.45
CA MET A 269 -11.56 10.21 -8.78
C MET A 269 -12.02 8.83 -8.27
N HIS A 270 -11.18 7.80 -8.33
CA HIS A 270 -11.51 6.50 -7.75
C HIS A 270 -11.63 6.54 -6.22
N ALA A 271 -10.77 7.31 -5.56
CA ALA A 271 -10.90 7.54 -4.11
C ALA A 271 -12.17 8.33 -3.76
N GLU A 272 -12.52 9.35 -4.54
CA GLU A 272 -13.78 10.12 -4.43
C GLU A 272 -14.99 9.22 -4.63
N HIS A 273 -14.94 8.31 -5.61
CA HIS A 273 -16.01 7.35 -5.88
C HIS A 273 -16.28 6.43 -4.68
N LEU A 274 -15.24 5.82 -4.11
CA LEU A 274 -15.38 4.95 -2.94
C LEU A 274 -15.95 5.72 -1.74
N GLU A 275 -15.49 6.93 -1.49
CA GLU A 275 -15.98 7.80 -0.42
C GLU A 275 -17.44 8.19 -0.64
N ALA A 276 -17.82 8.55 -1.88
CA ALA A 276 -19.16 8.99 -2.22
C ALA A 276 -20.20 7.86 -2.21
N THR A 277 -19.78 6.64 -2.57
CA THR A 277 -20.66 5.47 -2.70
C THR A 277 -20.78 4.69 -1.40
N TYR A 278 -19.68 4.50 -0.68
CA TYR A 278 -19.61 3.64 0.50
C TYR A 278 -19.37 4.40 1.81
N GLY A 279 -19.10 5.72 1.76
CA GLY A 279 -18.72 6.52 2.93
C GLY A 279 -17.30 6.19 3.46
N VAL A 280 -16.61 5.27 2.79
CA VAL A 280 -15.29 4.75 3.16
C VAL A 280 -14.39 4.78 1.93
N GLY A 281 -13.36 5.61 1.97
CA GLY A 281 -12.38 5.65 0.90
C GLY A 281 -11.36 4.49 0.98
N PRO A 282 -10.33 4.50 0.12
CA PRO A 282 -9.36 3.42 0.07
C PRO A 282 -8.59 3.30 1.39
N HIS A 283 -8.51 2.06 1.92
CA HIS A 283 -7.69 1.75 3.09
C HIS A 283 -6.21 1.97 2.82
N THR A 284 -5.76 1.64 1.60
CA THR A 284 -4.39 1.88 1.15
C THR A 284 -4.35 2.41 -0.28
N ILE A 285 -3.32 3.20 -0.57
CA ILE A 285 -2.93 3.60 -1.92
C ILE A 285 -1.46 3.22 -2.13
N SER A 286 -1.19 2.44 -3.16
CA SER A 286 0.15 2.06 -3.57
C SER A 286 0.62 2.92 -4.74
N VAL A 287 1.87 3.31 -4.72
CA VAL A 287 2.48 4.18 -5.74
C VAL A 287 3.69 3.51 -6.41
N PRO A 288 3.51 2.40 -7.16
CA PRO A 288 4.60 1.79 -7.90
C PRO A 288 4.95 2.59 -9.15
N ARG A 289 6.24 2.58 -9.53
CA ARG A 289 6.71 2.95 -10.87
C ARG A 289 7.09 1.70 -11.67
N VAL A 290 6.99 1.77 -12.99
CA VAL A 290 7.47 0.70 -13.88
C VAL A 290 8.98 0.51 -13.65
N LYS A 291 9.39 -0.74 -13.49
CA LYS A 291 10.80 -1.12 -13.30
C LYS A 291 11.18 -2.19 -14.30
N PRO A 292 12.47 -2.33 -14.61
CA PRO A 292 12.96 -3.43 -15.43
C PRO A 292 12.55 -4.78 -14.84
N ALA A 293 12.30 -5.74 -15.71
CA ALA A 293 12.12 -7.13 -15.40
C ALA A 293 12.48 -7.96 -16.63
N MET A 294 12.46 -9.30 -16.52
CA MET A 294 12.61 -10.15 -17.70
C MET A 294 11.59 -9.72 -18.79
N ASP A 295 12.07 -9.44 -20.01
CA ASP A 295 11.26 -9.02 -21.16
C ASP A 295 10.51 -7.69 -20.98
N ILE A 296 10.80 -6.91 -19.94
CA ILE A 296 10.19 -5.60 -19.69
C ILE A 296 11.24 -4.51 -19.66
N ASN A 297 11.13 -3.59 -20.63
CA ASN A 297 11.93 -2.37 -20.67
C ASN A 297 11.02 -1.15 -20.35
N PRO A 298 11.21 -0.45 -19.23
CA PRO A 298 10.42 0.73 -18.87
C PRO A 298 10.45 1.84 -19.94
N ASP A 299 11.55 2.01 -20.64
CA ASP A 299 11.69 3.04 -21.67
C ASP A 299 10.77 2.82 -22.89
N ALA A 300 10.26 1.59 -23.07
CA ALA A 300 9.32 1.27 -24.13
C ALA A 300 7.94 1.97 -23.95
N PHE A 301 7.64 2.47 -22.75
CA PHE A 301 6.38 3.17 -22.48
C PHE A 301 6.47 4.68 -22.63
N ASP A 302 7.67 5.25 -22.66
CA ASP A 302 7.96 6.69 -22.87
C ASP A 302 7.18 7.65 -21.92
N ASN A 303 6.87 7.19 -20.71
CA ASN A 303 6.10 7.92 -19.70
C ASN A 303 6.78 7.89 -18.31
N GLY A 304 8.09 7.68 -18.28
CA GLY A 304 8.87 7.71 -17.04
C GLY A 304 8.77 9.05 -16.32
N ILE A 305 8.67 9.03 -14.99
CA ILE A 305 8.59 10.24 -14.18
C ILE A 305 9.86 10.43 -13.34
N PRO A 306 10.40 11.68 -13.26
CA PRO A 306 11.50 12.02 -12.37
C PRO A 306 11.15 11.80 -10.90
N ASP A 307 12.16 11.58 -10.06
CA ASP A 307 11.98 11.37 -8.62
C ASP A 307 11.26 12.55 -7.96
N GLU A 308 11.58 13.80 -8.35
CA GLU A 308 10.93 14.99 -7.82
C GLU A 308 9.42 15.02 -8.11
N THR A 309 9.00 14.68 -9.33
CA THR A 309 7.59 14.55 -9.71
C THR A 309 6.92 13.43 -8.92
N PHE A 310 7.61 12.31 -8.75
CA PHE A 310 7.10 11.19 -7.97
C PHE A 310 6.90 11.55 -6.49
N GLU A 311 7.85 12.25 -5.88
CA GLU A 311 7.73 12.76 -4.51
C GLU A 311 6.57 13.74 -4.36
N LYS A 312 6.36 14.62 -5.35
CA LYS A 312 5.23 15.55 -5.37
C LYS A 312 3.89 14.82 -5.45
N ILE A 313 3.77 13.80 -6.28
CA ILE A 313 2.60 12.93 -6.37
C ILE A 313 2.31 12.29 -4.99
N ILE A 314 3.32 11.73 -4.33
CA ILE A 314 3.18 11.14 -2.99
C ILE A 314 2.67 12.18 -1.98
N ALA A 315 3.27 13.38 -1.98
CA ALA A 315 2.84 14.46 -1.09
C ALA A 315 1.39 14.88 -1.35
N LEU A 316 0.98 14.99 -2.62
CA LEU A 316 -0.38 15.37 -2.99
C LEU A 316 -1.41 14.28 -2.66
N ILE A 317 -1.10 13.01 -2.85
CA ILE A 317 -1.99 11.92 -2.39
C ILE A 317 -2.20 12.02 -0.87
N ARG A 318 -1.14 12.28 -0.09
CA ARG A 318 -1.25 12.44 1.36
C ARG A 318 -2.14 13.63 1.76
N ILE A 319 -2.05 14.75 1.05
CA ILE A 319 -2.89 15.94 1.30
C ILE A 319 -4.34 15.65 0.91
N THR A 320 -4.56 15.00 -0.23
CA THR A 320 -5.89 14.79 -0.81
C THR A 320 -6.68 13.69 -0.09
N VAL A 321 -6.00 12.57 0.26
CA VAL A 321 -6.61 11.42 0.96
C VAL A 321 -5.86 11.20 2.29
N PRO A 322 -6.03 12.09 3.27
CA PRO A 322 -5.13 12.17 4.43
C PRO A 322 -5.15 10.94 5.35
N TYR A 323 -6.23 10.20 5.37
CA TYR A 323 -6.43 9.02 6.22
C TYR A 323 -5.92 7.71 5.60
N THR A 324 -5.62 7.68 4.29
CA THR A 324 -5.20 6.44 3.60
C THR A 324 -3.80 5.97 4.03
N GLY A 325 -3.62 4.66 4.13
CA GLY A 325 -2.29 4.05 4.25
C GLY A 325 -1.56 4.12 2.90
N MET A 326 -0.40 4.77 2.84
CA MET A 326 0.35 4.87 1.58
C MET A 326 1.51 3.88 1.57
N ILE A 327 1.63 3.14 0.47
CA ILE A 327 2.56 2.03 0.32
C ILE A 327 3.61 2.35 -0.76
N ILE A 328 4.89 2.13 -0.42
CA ILE A 328 5.99 2.06 -1.37
C ILE A 328 6.74 0.74 -1.18
N SER A 329 7.07 0.07 -2.28
CA SER A 329 7.75 -1.22 -2.25
C SER A 329 9.26 -1.11 -2.48
N THR A 330 9.95 -2.25 -2.47
CA THR A 330 11.37 -2.39 -2.83
C THR A 330 11.65 -2.17 -4.33
N ARG A 331 10.64 -1.78 -5.12
CA ARG A 331 10.83 -1.23 -6.48
C ARG A 331 11.69 0.03 -6.49
N GLU A 332 11.59 0.83 -5.43
CA GLU A 332 12.33 2.07 -5.28
C GLU A 332 13.59 1.87 -4.45
N ASN A 333 14.65 2.61 -4.80
CA ASN A 333 15.90 2.60 -4.06
C ASN A 333 15.78 3.28 -2.69
N GLU A 334 16.81 3.14 -1.87
CA GLU A 334 16.84 3.66 -0.50
C GLU A 334 16.56 5.16 -0.43
N LEU A 335 17.18 5.97 -1.29
CA LEU A 335 17.06 7.44 -1.25
C LEU A 335 15.62 7.89 -1.55
N VAL A 336 15.02 7.37 -2.62
CA VAL A 336 13.63 7.67 -2.97
C VAL A 336 12.68 7.24 -1.86
N ARG A 337 12.90 6.06 -1.26
CA ARG A 337 12.10 5.58 -0.13
C ARG A 337 12.25 6.49 1.09
N GLN A 338 13.46 6.98 1.38
CA GLN A 338 13.72 7.92 2.47
C GLN A 338 12.96 9.22 2.31
N HIS A 339 12.97 9.83 1.11
CA HIS A 339 12.21 11.04 0.82
C HIS A 339 10.70 10.78 0.90
N ALA A 340 10.23 9.70 0.29
CA ALA A 340 8.81 9.33 0.32
C ALA A 340 8.26 9.13 1.73
N LEU A 341 9.07 8.58 2.65
CA LEU A 341 8.72 8.45 4.07
C LEU A 341 8.52 9.80 4.77
N GLN A 342 9.17 10.86 4.32
CA GLN A 342 8.99 12.19 4.90
C GLN A 342 7.61 12.77 4.54
N TYR A 343 7.13 12.56 3.31
CA TYR A 343 5.98 13.28 2.78
C TYR A 343 4.65 12.52 2.89
N GLY A 344 4.65 11.19 2.87
CA GLY A 344 3.35 10.52 2.80
C GLY A 344 3.33 9.05 3.16
N ILE A 345 4.39 8.34 2.84
CA ILE A 345 4.42 6.87 2.97
C ILE A 345 4.34 6.46 4.45
N SER A 346 3.48 5.50 4.73
CA SER A 346 3.26 4.92 6.07
C SER A 346 3.44 3.40 6.13
N GLN A 347 3.61 2.75 4.96
CA GLN A 347 3.83 1.31 4.87
C GLN A 347 4.90 1.01 3.82
N ILE A 348 5.82 0.08 4.13
CA ILE A 348 6.87 -0.35 3.21
C ILE A 348 7.04 -1.87 3.24
N SER A 349 7.46 -2.45 2.14
CA SER A 349 7.98 -3.81 2.15
C SER A 349 9.47 -3.81 2.52
N GLY A 350 9.95 -4.87 3.15
CA GLY A 350 11.35 -5.02 3.54
C GLY A 350 11.81 -6.47 3.48
N GLY A 351 13.06 -6.70 3.08
CA GLY A 351 13.59 -8.04 2.85
C GLY A 351 12.82 -8.82 1.78
N SER A 352 12.31 -8.11 0.77
CA SER A 352 11.37 -8.67 -0.22
C SER A 352 12.05 -9.60 -1.21
N ARG A 353 11.31 -10.66 -1.59
CA ARG A 353 11.57 -11.49 -2.77
C ARG A 353 10.37 -11.41 -3.70
N THR A 354 10.60 -11.23 -5.00
CA THR A 354 9.55 -11.04 -6.01
C THR A 354 9.39 -12.26 -6.94
N SER A 355 10.06 -13.34 -6.60
CA SER A 355 9.97 -14.65 -7.28
C SER A 355 9.11 -15.64 -6.49
N VAL A 356 8.50 -16.59 -7.19
CA VAL A 356 7.72 -17.68 -6.58
C VAL A 356 8.67 -18.62 -5.83
N GLY A 357 8.47 -18.76 -4.50
CA GLY A 357 9.32 -19.59 -3.63
C GLY A 357 10.71 -18.99 -3.36
N GLY A 358 10.81 -17.64 -3.36
CA GLY A 358 12.10 -16.95 -3.27
C GLY A 358 12.69 -16.84 -1.87
N TYR A 359 11.96 -17.16 -0.80
CA TYR A 359 12.46 -17.05 0.58
C TYR A 359 13.18 -18.30 1.08
N THR A 360 12.88 -19.46 0.51
CA THR A 360 13.52 -20.74 0.88
C THR A 360 14.73 -21.08 0.03
N GLU A 361 14.96 -20.37 -1.07
CA GLU A 361 16.05 -20.66 -1.99
C GLU A 361 17.22 -19.69 -1.81
N GLU A 362 18.43 -20.24 -1.60
CA GLU A 362 19.62 -19.44 -1.27
C GLU A 362 20.15 -18.60 -2.42
N VAL A 363 20.00 -19.03 -3.67
CA VAL A 363 20.41 -18.27 -4.88
C VAL A 363 19.46 -18.60 -6.02
N ARG A 364 18.70 -17.63 -6.50
CA ARG A 364 17.98 -17.74 -7.78
C ARG A 364 18.51 -16.76 -8.80
N PRO A 365 18.56 -17.17 -10.07
CA PRO A 365 18.69 -16.21 -11.16
C PRO A 365 17.53 -15.22 -11.13
N HIS A 366 17.77 -13.96 -11.52
CA HIS A 366 16.76 -12.89 -11.65
C HIS A 366 15.65 -13.19 -12.69
N ASP A 367 15.68 -14.36 -13.31
CA ASP A 367 14.79 -14.79 -14.40
C ASP A 367 13.37 -15.17 -13.99
N THR A 368 13.05 -15.23 -12.69
CA THR A 368 11.70 -15.55 -12.19
C THR A 368 11.04 -14.40 -11.43
N GLU A 369 11.72 -13.28 -11.26
CA GLU A 369 11.21 -12.12 -10.52
C GLU A 369 10.13 -11.38 -11.32
N GLN A 370 9.11 -10.87 -10.65
CA GLN A 370 8.10 -10.03 -11.27
C GLN A 370 8.66 -8.64 -11.66
N PHE A 371 9.64 -8.17 -10.93
CA PHE A 371 10.39 -6.94 -11.20
C PHE A 371 11.71 -6.97 -10.43
N ASP A 372 12.68 -6.21 -10.93
CA ASP A 372 13.98 -6.05 -10.29
C ASP A 372 13.84 -5.31 -8.96
N VAL A 373 14.37 -5.91 -7.89
CA VAL A 373 14.35 -5.31 -6.55
C VAL A 373 15.46 -4.26 -6.48
N SER A 374 15.07 -2.97 -6.34
CA SER A 374 16.03 -1.85 -6.23
C SER A 374 16.55 -1.66 -4.80
N ASP A 375 15.86 -2.16 -3.79
CA ASP A 375 16.32 -2.17 -2.39
C ASP A 375 16.42 -3.62 -1.88
N PRO A 376 17.60 -4.26 -2.01
CA PRO A 376 17.81 -5.66 -1.68
C PRO A 376 18.17 -5.90 -0.20
N ARG A 377 18.16 -4.86 0.65
CA ARG A 377 18.56 -4.95 2.05
C ARG A 377 17.73 -6.00 2.81
N THR A 378 18.37 -6.60 3.81
CA THR A 378 17.66 -7.51 4.74
C THR A 378 16.59 -6.74 5.53
N LEU A 379 15.65 -7.46 6.13
CA LEU A 379 14.64 -6.82 6.99
C LEU A 379 15.29 -6.10 8.18
N ASP A 380 16.35 -6.66 8.78
CA ASP A 380 17.04 -6.02 9.92
C ASP A 380 17.76 -4.73 9.50
N ASP A 381 18.39 -4.70 8.32
CA ASP A 381 18.98 -3.48 7.78
C ASP A 381 17.93 -2.38 7.56
N VAL A 382 16.77 -2.74 7.01
CA VAL A 382 15.65 -1.81 6.80
C VAL A 382 15.12 -1.28 8.14
N ILE A 383 15.00 -2.13 9.15
CA ILE A 383 14.57 -1.74 10.49
C ILE A 383 15.61 -0.82 11.15
N SER A 384 16.89 -1.16 11.08
CA SER A 384 17.98 -0.32 11.59
C SER A 384 17.96 1.06 10.93
N TRP A 385 17.83 1.10 9.62
CA TRP A 385 17.73 2.34 8.84
C TRP A 385 16.50 3.18 9.22
N LEU A 386 15.32 2.58 9.43
CA LEU A 386 14.13 3.29 9.90
C LEU A 386 14.35 3.90 11.28
N ILE A 387 14.98 3.17 12.19
CA ILE A 387 15.32 3.65 13.55
C ILE A 387 16.26 4.85 13.48
N ASP A 388 17.29 4.81 12.62
CA ASP A 388 18.22 5.92 12.41
C ASP A 388 17.50 7.18 11.87
N GLN A 389 16.45 6.98 11.05
CA GLN A 389 15.55 8.04 10.55
C GLN A 389 14.49 8.49 11.60
N LYS A 390 14.54 7.99 12.82
CA LYS A 390 13.57 8.27 13.89
C LYS A 390 12.15 7.77 13.58
N HIS A 391 12.02 6.81 12.67
CA HIS A 391 10.76 6.10 12.45
C HIS A 391 10.62 4.90 13.40
N ILE A 392 9.37 4.53 13.70
CA ILE A 392 9.04 3.36 14.52
C ILE A 392 8.63 2.22 13.58
N PRO A 393 9.48 1.22 13.34
CA PRO A 393 9.08 0.02 12.60
C PRO A 393 7.93 -0.69 13.32
N SER A 394 6.86 -1.02 12.60
CA SER A 394 5.65 -1.59 13.19
C SER A 394 5.20 -2.85 12.47
N PHE A 395 4.99 -3.91 13.22
CA PHE A 395 4.37 -5.15 12.76
C PHE A 395 2.93 -5.31 13.28
N CYS A 396 2.29 -4.20 13.67
CA CYS A 396 0.96 -4.20 14.27
C CYS A 396 -0.10 -4.75 13.31
N THR A 397 -0.94 -5.64 13.82
CA THR A 397 -2.11 -6.20 13.16
C THR A 397 -3.35 -6.15 14.06
N ALA A 398 -3.31 -5.34 15.14
CA ALA A 398 -4.32 -5.37 16.19
C ALA A 398 -5.72 -4.96 15.71
N CYS A 399 -5.83 -3.98 14.80
CA CYS A 399 -7.12 -3.47 14.35
C CYS A 399 -7.97 -4.58 13.72
N TYR A 400 -7.40 -5.41 12.85
CA TYR A 400 -8.12 -6.52 12.20
C TYR A 400 -8.64 -7.54 13.20
N ARG A 401 -7.78 -7.92 14.14
CA ARG A 401 -8.11 -8.92 15.16
C ARG A 401 -9.03 -8.39 16.27
N ALA A 402 -9.22 -7.07 16.34
CA ALA A 402 -10.13 -6.39 17.27
C ALA A 402 -11.43 -5.93 16.57
N GLY A 403 -11.71 -6.36 15.34
CA GLY A 403 -12.87 -5.95 14.56
C GLY A 403 -12.92 -4.44 14.27
N ARG A 404 -11.75 -3.80 14.21
CA ARG A 404 -11.58 -2.40 13.79
C ARG A 404 -11.17 -2.38 12.32
N THR A 405 -12.14 -2.59 11.42
CA THR A 405 -11.99 -2.59 9.95
C THR A 405 -13.08 -1.72 9.33
N GLY A 406 -12.98 -1.39 8.05
CA GLY A 406 -13.97 -0.62 7.31
C GLY A 406 -14.33 0.71 7.97
N ASP A 407 -15.60 1.02 8.07
CA ASP A 407 -16.15 2.24 8.69
C ASP A 407 -15.56 2.53 10.05
N ARG A 408 -15.53 1.51 10.91
CA ARG A 408 -15.03 1.66 12.27
C ARG A 408 -13.56 2.06 12.31
N PHE A 409 -12.75 1.46 11.44
CA PHE A 409 -11.34 1.83 11.31
C PHE A 409 -11.20 3.24 10.75
N MET A 410 -11.97 3.58 9.70
CA MET A 410 -11.91 4.89 9.05
C MET A 410 -12.34 6.03 9.97
N GLN A 411 -13.34 5.82 10.84
CA GLN A 411 -13.71 6.80 11.87
C GLN A 411 -12.54 7.11 12.81
N PHE A 412 -11.80 6.08 13.25
CA PHE A 412 -10.61 6.29 14.07
C PHE A 412 -9.47 6.97 13.29
N CYS A 413 -9.31 6.66 12.01
CA CYS A 413 -8.32 7.32 11.16
C CYS A 413 -8.69 8.78 10.92
N LYS A 414 -9.90 9.06 10.43
CA LYS A 414 -10.39 10.41 10.12
C LYS A 414 -10.38 11.33 11.33
N SER A 415 -10.60 10.79 12.54
CA SER A 415 -10.55 11.56 13.79
C SER A 415 -9.15 11.60 14.44
N GLY A 416 -8.12 11.03 13.82
CA GLY A 416 -6.77 10.92 14.40
C GLY A 416 -6.66 10.06 15.66
N GLN A 417 -7.79 9.55 16.21
CA GLN A 417 -7.80 8.72 17.42
C GLN A 417 -7.07 7.40 17.25
N ILE A 418 -6.86 6.98 15.99
CA ILE A 418 -6.10 5.77 15.68
C ILE A 418 -4.69 5.77 16.29
N LEU A 419 -4.05 6.94 16.43
CA LEU A 419 -2.74 7.07 17.06
C LEU A 419 -2.71 6.55 18.49
N ASN A 420 -3.79 6.72 19.25
CA ASN A 420 -3.90 6.25 20.64
C ASN A 420 -3.80 4.73 20.78
N TYR A 421 -4.08 3.99 19.72
CA TYR A 421 -3.97 2.52 19.65
C TYR A 421 -2.72 2.09 18.90
N CYS A 422 -2.47 2.72 17.77
CA CYS A 422 -1.41 2.31 16.87
C CYS A 422 -0.01 2.61 17.41
N HIS A 423 0.17 3.71 18.17
CA HIS A 423 1.48 4.06 18.72
C HIS A 423 1.94 3.02 19.76
N PRO A 424 1.19 2.70 20.84
CA PRO A 424 1.60 1.65 21.79
C PRO A 424 1.72 0.26 21.14
N ASN A 425 0.85 -0.08 20.16
CA ASN A 425 0.98 -1.33 19.41
C ASN A 425 2.26 -1.39 18.57
N ALA A 426 2.70 -0.27 17.99
CA ALA A 426 3.95 -0.22 17.26
C ALA A 426 5.15 -0.47 18.19
N LEU A 427 5.14 0.16 19.38
CA LEU A 427 6.21 -0.01 20.37
C LEU A 427 6.31 -1.46 20.86
N THR A 428 5.20 -2.11 21.17
CA THR A 428 5.23 -3.51 21.62
C THR A 428 5.64 -4.47 20.51
N THR A 429 5.19 -4.27 19.27
CA THR A 429 5.61 -5.13 18.15
C THR A 429 7.06 -4.90 17.75
N LEU A 430 7.58 -3.67 17.88
CA LEU A 430 9.00 -3.41 17.71
C LEU A 430 9.81 -4.11 18.83
N ALA A 431 9.37 -4.02 20.09
CA ALA A 431 10.02 -4.73 21.19
C ALA A 431 10.11 -6.24 20.96
N GLU A 432 9.02 -6.86 20.46
CA GLU A 432 9.04 -8.28 20.05
C GLU A 432 10.12 -8.56 19.00
N TYR A 433 10.20 -7.72 17.96
CA TYR A 433 11.20 -7.88 16.91
C TYR A 433 12.62 -7.76 17.48
N LEU A 434 12.88 -6.73 18.29
CA LEU A 434 14.19 -6.48 18.88
C LEU A 434 14.68 -7.62 19.78
N VAL A 435 13.78 -8.28 20.48
CA VAL A 435 14.13 -9.42 21.35
C VAL A 435 14.38 -10.68 20.54
N ASP A 436 13.51 -10.97 19.57
CA ASP A 436 13.43 -12.29 18.93
C ASP A 436 14.29 -12.40 17.67
N TYR A 437 14.57 -11.28 16.94
CA TYR A 437 15.11 -11.35 15.57
C TYR A 437 16.28 -10.39 15.31
N ALA A 438 16.35 -9.26 16.03
CA ALA A 438 17.29 -8.19 15.70
C ALA A 438 18.74 -8.55 15.99
N THR A 439 19.65 -8.06 15.15
CA THR A 439 21.08 -8.04 15.45
C THR A 439 21.38 -7.22 16.72
N PRO A 440 22.52 -7.44 17.40
CA PRO A 440 22.88 -6.69 18.61
C PRO A 440 22.88 -5.16 18.41
N GLU A 441 23.29 -4.69 17.21
CA GLU A 441 23.32 -3.27 16.88
C GLU A 441 21.90 -2.71 16.74
N THR A 442 21.05 -3.31 15.91
CA THR A 442 19.65 -2.93 15.73
C THR A 442 18.90 -2.98 17.06
N LYS A 443 19.15 -4.01 17.89
CA LYS A 443 18.56 -4.16 19.21
C LYS A 443 18.91 -2.97 20.13
N LYS A 444 20.18 -2.55 20.18
CA LYS A 444 20.63 -1.41 20.97
C LYS A 444 19.96 -0.10 20.55
N LYS A 445 19.97 0.19 19.24
CA LYS A 445 19.33 1.40 18.67
C LYS A 445 17.82 1.39 18.92
N GLY A 446 17.18 0.25 18.71
CA GLY A 446 15.74 0.08 18.84
C GLY A 446 15.25 0.29 20.28
N PHE A 447 15.93 -0.26 21.28
CA PHE A 447 15.55 -0.02 22.68
C PHE A 447 15.79 1.42 23.12
N ALA A 448 16.79 2.11 22.59
CA ALA A 448 16.97 3.55 22.82
C ALA A 448 15.79 4.36 22.24
N LEU A 449 15.35 4.03 21.00
CA LEU A 449 14.17 4.64 20.41
C LEU A 449 12.90 4.36 21.21
N LEU A 450 12.68 3.10 21.64
CA LEU A 450 11.51 2.73 22.45
C LEU A 450 11.42 3.54 23.74
N GLY A 451 12.55 3.82 24.41
CA GLY A 451 12.58 4.63 25.62
C GLY A 451 12.05 6.06 25.38
N THR A 452 12.47 6.68 24.28
CA THR A 452 12.03 8.05 23.94
C THR A 452 10.58 8.09 23.43
N GLU A 453 10.15 7.08 22.68
CA GLU A 453 8.81 7.04 22.08
C GLU A 453 7.73 6.63 23.10
N LEU A 454 8.08 5.86 24.12
CA LEU A 454 7.16 5.49 25.19
C LEU A 454 6.62 6.73 25.93
N GLU A 455 7.47 7.74 26.16
CA GLU A 455 7.07 8.99 26.80
C GLU A 455 6.07 9.80 25.99
N LYS A 456 6.00 9.58 24.68
CA LYS A 456 5.05 10.23 23.77
C LYS A 456 3.68 9.58 23.74
N VAL A 457 3.47 8.43 24.41
CA VAL A 457 2.13 7.83 24.52
C VAL A 457 1.24 8.74 25.35
N ALA A 458 0.23 9.33 24.72
CA ALA A 458 -0.57 10.42 25.28
C ALA A 458 -1.31 10.03 26.57
N SER A 459 -1.91 8.82 26.63
CA SER A 459 -2.62 8.32 27.82
C SER A 459 -1.63 7.74 28.82
N ALA A 460 -1.58 8.30 30.05
CA ALA A 460 -0.76 7.79 31.13
C ALA A 460 -1.07 6.31 31.46
N GLU A 461 -2.34 5.92 31.42
CA GLU A 461 -2.75 4.52 31.63
C GLU A 461 -2.18 3.60 30.54
N ARG A 462 -2.33 3.98 29.27
CA ARG A 462 -1.79 3.20 28.15
C ARG A 462 -0.27 3.18 28.14
N ARG A 463 0.37 4.27 28.53
CA ARG A 463 1.83 4.34 28.68
C ARG A 463 2.31 3.33 29.72
N ALA A 464 1.68 3.30 30.90
CA ALA A 464 2.01 2.34 31.94
C ALA A 464 1.80 0.89 31.49
N LYS A 465 0.67 0.59 30.84
CA LYS A 465 0.40 -0.75 30.27
C LYS A 465 1.42 -1.13 29.20
N CYS A 466 1.81 -0.18 28.33
CA CYS A 466 2.83 -0.40 27.31
C CYS A 466 4.20 -0.68 27.91
N ALA A 467 4.60 0.06 28.95
CA ALA A 467 5.85 -0.19 29.68
C ALA A 467 5.90 -1.61 30.27
N VAL A 468 4.82 -2.02 30.96
CA VAL A 468 4.71 -3.39 31.50
C VAL A 468 4.80 -4.45 30.41
N ALA A 469 4.14 -4.22 29.28
CA ALA A 469 4.19 -5.15 28.13
C ALA A 469 5.61 -5.26 27.55
N ILE A 470 6.32 -4.14 27.39
CA ILE A 470 7.71 -4.13 26.90
C ILE A 470 8.64 -4.91 27.87
N GLU A 471 8.50 -4.73 29.17
CA GLU A 471 9.30 -5.47 30.15
C GLU A 471 8.97 -6.98 30.13
N ALA A 472 7.70 -7.35 30.00
CA ALA A 472 7.31 -8.76 29.84
C ALA A 472 7.89 -9.38 28.54
N ILE A 473 7.95 -8.62 27.45
CA ILE A 473 8.58 -9.05 26.19
C ILE A 473 10.09 -9.26 26.40
N LYS A 474 10.78 -8.31 27.05
CA LYS A 474 12.20 -8.44 27.35
C LYS A 474 12.52 -9.66 28.22
N ALA A 475 11.67 -9.93 29.20
CA ALA A 475 11.79 -11.07 30.10
C ALA A 475 11.39 -12.41 29.44
N GLY A 476 10.86 -12.41 28.21
CA GLY A 476 10.38 -13.61 27.53
C GLY A 476 9.05 -14.16 28.07
N THR A 477 8.35 -13.44 28.94
CA THR A 477 7.13 -13.89 29.62
C THR A 477 5.84 -13.47 28.91
N GLY A 478 5.92 -12.66 27.85
CA GLY A 478 4.75 -12.20 27.10
C GLY A 478 5.06 -11.85 25.65
N ARG A 479 4.06 -12.05 24.78
CA ARG A 479 4.04 -11.66 23.36
C ARG A 479 2.63 -11.29 22.96
N ASP A 480 2.48 -10.64 21.79
CA ASP A 480 1.20 -10.36 21.15
C ASP A 480 0.27 -9.43 21.98
N PHE A 481 0.87 -8.45 22.65
CA PHE A 481 0.10 -7.43 23.37
C PHE A 481 -0.69 -6.55 22.39
N ARG A 482 -1.91 -6.15 22.78
CA ARG A 482 -2.83 -5.35 21.98
C ARG A 482 -3.47 -4.24 22.80
N PHE A 483 -3.57 -3.06 22.17
CA PHE A 483 -4.16 -1.85 22.72
C PHE A 483 -5.37 -1.41 21.94
#